data_c653048250ccea9b0eeecc40bbccde48
#
_entry.id   c653048250ccea9b0eeecc40bbccde48
#
_cell.length_a   1.000
_cell.length_b   1.000
_cell.length_c   1.000
_cell.angle_alpha   90.00
_cell.angle_beta   90.00
_cell.angle_gamma   90.00
#
_symmetry.space_group_name_H-M   'P 1'
#
loop_
_entity.id
_entity.type
_entity.pdbx_description
1 polymer ?
#
loop_
_entity_poly.entity_id
_entity_poly.type
_entity_poly.pdbx_seq_one_letter_code
_entity_poly.pdbx_strand_id
1 'polypeptide(L)'
;LSHYLQSRLIKPTAKQEDEAVLKQLNKNSHQKAQNGQVIIEGVGNLMHSIARCCQPIPGDPIVGYITQGRGISIHKADCEQLFELQSLNPARVVEAQWGSYAGEGLSLTIRIIANDRNGLLRDVSAIMANEKVNVLSVASRIDAKRSLAIINMEIQMNNVAMLNKILARITLLDDVIEARRAG
;
A
#
# COMPACT_ATOMS: atom_id res chain seq x y z
N LEU A 1 -25.34 -31.20 57.05
CA LEU A 1 -24.49 -30.11 57.51
C LEU A 1 -23.78 -29.49 56.31
N SER A 2 -24.37 -28.40 55.87
CA SER A 2 -23.98 -27.64 54.68
C SER A 2 -22.74 -26.79 55.00
N HIS A 3 -21.72 -26.88 54.19
CA HIS A 3 -20.69 -25.86 54.09
C HIS A 3 -20.81 -25.16 52.75
N TYR A 4 -21.48 -23.99 52.75
CA TYR A 4 -21.43 -23.03 51.69
C TYR A 4 -20.09 -22.29 51.76
N LEU A 5 -19.21 -22.56 50.83
CA LEU A 5 -18.03 -21.77 50.61
C LEU A 5 -18.40 -20.65 49.62
N GLN A 6 -18.57 -19.44 50.18
CA GLN A 6 -18.65 -18.19 49.42
C GLN A 6 -17.30 -17.93 48.76
N SER A 7 -17.20 -18.16 47.45
CA SER A 7 -16.10 -17.66 46.63
C SER A 7 -16.23 -16.14 46.51
N ARG A 8 -15.43 -15.40 47.26
CA ARG A 8 -15.23 -13.97 47.08
C ARG A 8 -14.63 -13.73 45.71
N LEU A 9 -15.41 -13.17 44.82
CA LEU A 9 -14.92 -12.57 43.56
C LEU A 9 -14.00 -11.40 43.93
N ILE A 10 -12.71 -11.64 43.84
CA ILE A 10 -11.69 -10.59 43.95
C ILE A 10 -11.80 -9.78 42.67
N LYS A 11 -12.29 -8.56 42.75
CA LYS A 11 -12.25 -7.61 41.63
C LYS A 11 -10.79 -7.33 41.30
N PRO A 12 -10.38 -7.43 40.01
CA PRO A 12 -9.02 -7.10 39.65
C PRO A 12 -8.72 -5.63 39.94
N THR A 13 -7.53 -5.36 40.43
CA THR A 13 -7.08 -3.98 40.69
C THR A 13 -6.82 -3.27 39.37
N ALA A 14 -6.96 -1.94 39.34
CA ALA A 14 -6.78 -1.10 38.15
C ALA A 14 -5.48 -1.40 37.38
N LYS A 15 -4.39 -1.77 38.09
CA LYS A 15 -3.12 -2.21 37.46
C LYS A 15 -3.25 -3.52 36.69
N GLN A 16 -4.10 -4.44 37.12
CA GLN A 16 -4.32 -5.73 36.44
C GLN A 16 -5.22 -5.57 35.22
N GLU A 17 -6.14 -4.61 35.25
CA GLU A 17 -6.97 -4.25 34.08
C GLU A 17 -6.13 -3.58 33.00
N ASP A 18 -5.22 -2.67 33.36
CA ASP A 18 -4.29 -2.03 32.43
C ASP A 18 -3.32 -3.05 31.78
N GLU A 19 -2.81 -4.03 32.54
CA GLU A 19 -1.96 -5.08 32.00
C GLU A 19 -2.74 -6.04 31.09
N ALA A 20 -3.99 -6.33 31.39
CA ALA A 20 -4.85 -7.16 30.53
C ALA A 20 -5.20 -6.44 29.22
N VAL A 21 -5.46 -5.12 29.28
CA VAL A 21 -5.69 -4.27 28.11
C VAL A 21 -4.43 -4.19 27.24
N LEU A 22 -3.26 -3.99 27.84
CA LEU A 22 -1.97 -4.00 27.13
C LEU A 22 -1.67 -5.36 26.48
N LYS A 23 -2.00 -6.46 27.15
CA LYS A 23 -1.86 -7.81 26.55
C LYS A 23 -2.87 -8.09 25.44
N GLN A 24 -4.07 -7.54 25.51
CA GLN A 24 -5.04 -7.63 24.42
C GLN A 24 -4.67 -6.74 23.22
N LEU A 25 -4.15 -5.54 23.47
CA LEU A 25 -3.61 -4.68 22.43
C LEU A 25 -2.42 -5.32 21.71
N ASN A 26 -1.55 -6.00 22.45
CA ASN A 26 -0.41 -6.74 21.90
C ASN A 26 -0.81 -8.02 21.13
N LYS A 27 -1.92 -8.67 21.50
CA LYS A 27 -2.47 -9.82 20.75
C LYS A 27 -3.18 -9.38 19.46
N ASN A 28 -3.78 -8.20 19.42
CA ASN A 28 -4.42 -7.66 18.23
C ASN A 28 -3.41 -7.08 17.22
N SER A 29 -2.15 -6.84 17.62
CA SER A 29 -1.07 -6.42 16.71
C SER A 29 -0.57 -7.55 15.78
N HIS A 30 -1.04 -8.79 15.95
CA HIS A 30 -0.77 -9.90 15.04
C HIS A 30 -1.80 -10.11 13.95
N GLN A 31 -2.79 -9.22 13.81
CA GLN A 31 -3.72 -9.27 12.70
C GLN A 31 -3.16 -8.52 11.49
N LYS A 32 -2.64 -9.32 10.53
CA LYS A 32 -2.36 -8.97 9.13
C LYS A 32 -1.47 -7.75 8.90
N ALA A 33 -0.17 -7.93 9.05
CA ALA A 33 0.80 -7.21 8.25
C ALA A 33 0.63 -7.64 6.78
N GLN A 34 -0.39 -7.15 6.12
CA GLN A 34 -0.44 -7.15 4.66
C GLN A 34 0.31 -5.91 4.21
N ASN A 35 1.35 -6.13 3.41
CA ASN A 35 2.13 -5.17 2.65
C ASN A 35 3.26 -4.45 3.38
N GLY A 36 4.48 -4.99 3.22
CA GLY A 36 5.73 -4.27 3.46
C GLY A 36 5.87 -3.74 4.88
N GLN A 37 6.62 -4.44 5.72
CA GLN A 37 6.90 -3.93 7.05
C GLN A 37 7.67 -2.62 6.93
N VAL A 38 7.07 -1.50 7.35
CA VAL A 38 7.72 -0.19 7.38
C VAL A 38 8.45 -0.04 8.70
N ILE A 39 9.73 0.29 8.63
CA ILE A 39 10.58 0.61 9.78
C ILE A 39 10.64 2.13 9.88
N ILE A 40 10.33 2.67 11.05
CA ILE A 40 10.34 4.11 11.30
C ILE A 40 11.38 4.37 12.38
N GLU A 41 12.38 5.20 12.07
CA GLU A 41 13.44 5.52 13.01
C GLU A 41 12.92 6.40 14.15
N GLY A 42 13.32 6.07 15.39
CA GLY A 42 13.05 6.88 16.58
C GLY A 42 11.65 6.78 17.14
N VAL A 43 10.77 6.01 16.53
CA VAL A 43 9.39 5.87 17.00
C VAL A 43 9.09 4.38 17.14
N GLY A 44 9.01 3.88 18.37
CA GLY A 44 8.60 2.49 18.63
C GLY A 44 7.25 2.22 17.97
N ASN A 45 6.76 1.04 18.08
CA ASN A 45 5.60 0.38 17.43
C ASN A 45 4.32 1.25 17.27
N LEU A 46 4.43 2.46 16.68
CA LEU A 46 3.27 3.29 16.38
C LEU A 46 2.52 2.74 15.18
N MET A 47 1.20 2.83 15.26
CA MET A 47 0.34 2.49 14.13
C MET A 47 0.68 3.36 12.94
N HIS A 48 0.96 2.74 11.80
CA HIS A 48 1.18 3.43 10.55
C HIS A 48 0.17 3.01 9.49
N SER A 49 -0.08 3.89 8.55
CA SER A 49 -0.96 3.65 7.42
C SER A 49 -0.38 4.21 6.13
N ILE A 50 -0.62 3.52 5.04
CA ILE A 50 -0.21 3.99 3.71
C ILE A 50 -1.11 5.16 3.28
N ALA A 51 -0.49 6.26 2.86
CA ALA A 51 -1.20 7.43 2.39
C ALA A 51 -1.98 7.13 1.10
N ARG A 52 -3.23 7.57 1.03
CA ARG A 52 -4.09 7.32 -0.13
C ARG A 52 -3.76 8.19 -1.34
N CYS A 53 -3.13 9.34 -1.13
CA CYS A 53 -2.80 10.30 -2.19
C CYS A 53 -1.71 9.81 -3.14
N CYS A 54 -0.73 9.03 -2.63
CA CYS A 54 0.43 8.58 -3.41
C CYS A 54 0.65 7.07 -3.37
N GLN A 55 0.00 6.36 -2.45
CA GLN A 55 0.04 4.90 -2.30
C GLN A 55 1.42 4.29 -2.54
N PRO A 56 2.42 4.60 -1.67
CA PRO A 56 3.76 4.05 -1.81
C PRO A 56 3.75 2.52 -1.74
N ILE A 57 4.64 1.90 -2.48
CA ILE A 57 4.84 0.45 -2.51
C ILE A 57 6.29 0.12 -2.14
N PRO A 58 6.59 -1.10 -1.68
CA PRO A 58 7.95 -1.53 -1.38
C PRO A 58 8.92 -1.24 -2.53
N GLY A 59 9.98 -0.48 -2.22
CA GLY A 59 10.96 0.01 -3.20
C GLY A 59 10.77 1.47 -3.62
N ASP A 60 9.61 2.10 -3.36
CA ASP A 60 9.49 3.56 -3.48
C ASP A 60 10.26 4.22 -2.32
N PRO A 61 10.91 5.38 -2.53
CA PRO A 61 11.41 6.19 -1.42
C PRO A 61 10.24 6.71 -0.60
N ILE A 62 10.26 6.48 0.71
CA ILE A 62 9.15 6.80 1.61
C ILE A 62 9.56 7.73 2.75
N VAL A 63 8.57 8.47 3.23
CA VAL A 63 8.69 9.37 4.38
C VAL A 63 7.42 9.23 5.22
N GLY A 64 7.59 9.20 6.55
CA GLY A 64 6.49 9.19 7.49
C GLY A 64 6.06 10.61 7.88
N TYR A 65 4.76 10.81 8.08
CA TYR A 65 4.22 12.05 8.64
C TYR A 65 3.34 11.73 9.84
N ILE A 66 3.66 12.31 11.00
CA ILE A 66 2.92 12.12 12.25
C ILE A 66 1.59 12.86 12.16
N THR A 67 0.50 12.14 12.11
CA THR A 67 -0.87 12.68 12.06
C THR A 67 -1.42 12.91 13.48
N GLN A 68 -2.42 13.78 13.60
CA GLN A 68 -3.12 13.96 14.86
C GLN A 68 -4.10 12.80 15.09
N GLY A 69 -3.80 11.95 16.06
CA GLY A 69 -4.70 10.88 16.53
C GLY A 69 -4.81 9.62 15.66
N ARG A 70 -4.12 9.53 14.50
CA ARG A 70 -4.17 8.35 13.61
C ARG A 70 -2.83 7.66 13.41
N GLY A 71 -1.81 8.02 14.20
CA GLY A 71 -0.47 7.46 14.02
C GLY A 71 0.29 8.12 12.88
N ILE A 72 1.10 7.35 12.15
CA ILE A 72 1.99 7.84 11.10
C ILE A 72 1.41 7.50 9.73
N SER A 73 1.32 8.48 8.86
CA SER A 73 0.96 8.30 7.46
C SER A 73 2.23 8.18 6.61
N ILE A 74 2.36 7.10 5.85
CA ILE A 74 3.52 6.82 4.99
C ILE A 74 3.24 7.35 3.60
N HIS A 75 4.06 8.30 3.15
CA HIS A 75 3.98 8.92 1.84
C HIS A 75 5.22 8.57 1.00
N LYS A 76 5.11 8.74 -0.32
CA LYS A 76 6.28 8.82 -1.17
C LYS A 76 7.04 10.10 -0.88
N ALA A 77 8.37 10.06 -1.00
CA ALA A 77 9.21 11.23 -0.80
C ALA A 77 8.90 12.38 -1.79
N ASP A 78 8.37 12.07 -2.97
CA ASP A 78 7.99 13.02 -4.02
C ASP A 78 6.50 13.40 -4.01
N CYS A 79 5.77 13.13 -2.94
CA CYS A 79 4.33 13.40 -2.84
C CYS A 79 4.05 14.89 -2.63
N GLU A 80 3.28 15.52 -3.51
CA GLU A 80 2.89 16.95 -3.42
C GLU A 80 2.18 17.25 -2.09
N GLN A 81 1.25 16.41 -1.65
CA GLN A 81 0.57 16.61 -0.37
C GLN A 81 1.51 16.51 0.84
N LEU A 82 2.57 15.69 0.75
CA LEU A 82 3.59 15.65 1.79
C LEU A 82 4.36 16.96 1.85
N PHE A 83 4.70 17.57 0.73
CA PHE A 83 5.39 18.86 0.69
C PHE A 83 4.57 19.98 1.34
N GLU A 84 3.26 20.01 1.11
CA GLU A 84 2.36 20.96 1.77
C GLU A 84 2.33 20.73 3.30
N LEU A 85 2.18 19.49 3.73
CA LEU A 85 2.17 19.12 5.16
C LEU A 85 3.52 19.43 5.84
N GLN A 86 4.62 19.19 5.16
CA GLN A 86 5.98 19.48 5.64
C GLN A 86 6.20 20.99 5.78
N SER A 87 5.70 21.79 4.86
CA SER A 87 5.79 23.25 4.91
C SER A 87 5.05 23.82 6.13
N LEU A 88 3.92 23.22 6.50
CA LEU A 88 3.13 23.64 7.65
C LEU A 88 3.74 23.19 8.98
N ASN A 89 4.26 21.97 9.06
CA ASN A 89 4.79 21.37 10.29
C ASN A 89 5.98 20.43 10.01
N PRO A 90 7.18 20.95 9.77
CA PRO A 90 8.35 20.13 9.45
C PRO A 90 8.75 19.17 10.58
N ALA A 91 8.47 19.53 11.85
CA ALA A 91 8.79 18.69 13.00
C ALA A 91 7.98 17.36 13.06
N ARG A 92 6.96 17.20 12.22
CA ARG A 92 6.16 15.97 12.15
C ARG A 92 6.62 14.99 11.08
N VAL A 93 7.64 15.33 10.34
CA VAL A 93 8.24 14.46 9.33
C VAL A 93 9.23 13.53 10.01
N VAL A 94 9.13 12.24 9.74
CA VAL A 94 10.00 11.20 10.28
C VAL A 94 10.55 10.35 9.16
N GLU A 95 11.76 9.88 9.31
CA GLU A 95 12.36 8.96 8.35
C GLU A 95 11.66 7.60 8.42
N ALA A 96 11.33 7.07 7.26
CA ALA A 96 10.70 5.77 7.12
C ALA A 96 11.41 4.97 6.04
N GLN A 97 11.58 3.67 6.29
CA GLN A 97 12.20 2.74 5.37
C GLN A 97 11.34 1.48 5.26
N TRP A 98 11.39 0.85 4.08
CA TRP A 98 10.80 -0.48 3.93
C TRP A 98 11.68 -1.50 4.65
N GLY A 99 11.08 -2.29 5.52
CA GLY A 99 11.72 -3.45 6.10
C GLY A 99 11.98 -4.56 5.08
N SER A 100 12.60 -5.64 5.51
CA SER A 100 12.85 -6.80 4.66
C SER A 100 11.52 -7.37 4.16
N TYR A 101 11.27 -7.23 2.87
CA TYR A 101 10.12 -7.84 2.21
C TYR A 101 10.50 -9.28 1.82
N ALA A 102 10.19 -10.23 2.68
CA ALA A 102 10.27 -11.65 2.39
C ALA A 102 8.84 -12.18 2.19
N GLY A 103 8.20 -11.86 1.09
CA GLY A 103 6.81 -12.23 0.95
C GLY A 103 6.28 -12.28 -0.48
N GLU A 104 5.08 -12.76 -0.58
CA GLU A 104 4.27 -12.88 -1.77
C GLU A 104 4.25 -11.58 -2.58
N GLY A 105 4.27 -11.68 -3.91
CA GLY A 105 4.35 -10.55 -4.82
C GLY A 105 3.35 -9.43 -4.51
N LEU A 106 3.77 -8.19 -4.69
CA LEU A 106 2.96 -7.00 -4.52
C LEU A 106 1.92 -6.91 -5.63
N SER A 107 0.63 -6.82 -5.29
CA SER A 107 -0.39 -6.54 -6.29
C SER A 107 -0.66 -5.04 -6.39
N LEU A 108 -0.75 -4.55 -7.62
CA LEU A 108 -1.05 -3.17 -7.93
C LEU A 108 -1.82 -3.05 -9.24
N THR A 109 -2.52 -1.94 -9.40
CA THR A 109 -3.26 -1.66 -10.62
C THR A 109 -2.49 -0.68 -11.50
N ILE A 110 -2.33 -1.01 -12.77
CA ILE A 110 -1.86 -0.09 -13.79
C ILE A 110 -3.04 0.35 -14.65
N ARG A 111 -3.00 1.61 -15.07
CA ARG A 111 -3.95 2.18 -16.03
C ARG A 111 -3.25 2.55 -17.30
N ILE A 112 -3.80 2.10 -18.42
CA ILE A 112 -3.31 2.37 -19.76
C ILE A 112 -4.42 3.11 -20.52
N ILE A 113 -4.08 4.23 -21.14
CA ILE A 113 -4.94 5.00 -22.03
C ILE A 113 -4.30 4.96 -23.41
N ALA A 114 -5.04 4.52 -24.40
CA ALA A 114 -4.55 4.38 -25.76
C ALA A 114 -5.64 4.67 -26.76
N ASN A 115 -5.27 4.96 -28.01
CA ASN A 115 -6.23 4.96 -29.11
C ASN A 115 -6.78 3.54 -29.28
N ASP A 116 -8.10 3.43 -29.45
CA ASP A 116 -8.74 2.13 -29.62
C ASP A 116 -8.36 1.53 -30.97
N ARG A 117 -7.77 0.35 -30.95
CA ARG A 117 -7.43 -0.44 -32.14
C ARG A 117 -7.50 -1.93 -31.89
N ASN A 118 -7.67 -2.66 -32.95
CA ASN A 118 -7.59 -4.12 -32.90
C ASN A 118 -6.19 -4.58 -32.46
N GLY A 119 -6.16 -5.54 -31.52
CA GLY A 119 -4.92 -6.14 -31.04
C GLY A 119 -4.21 -5.38 -29.93
N LEU A 120 -4.68 -4.22 -29.48
CA LEU A 120 -4.08 -3.45 -28.40
C LEU A 120 -3.91 -4.30 -27.12
N LEU A 121 -4.96 -4.96 -26.68
CA LEU A 121 -4.93 -5.79 -25.47
C LEU A 121 -3.96 -6.99 -25.64
N ARG A 122 -3.88 -7.57 -26.84
CA ARG A 122 -2.92 -8.64 -27.14
C ARG A 122 -1.49 -8.14 -26.98
N ASP A 123 -1.17 -6.96 -27.52
CA ASP A 123 0.16 -6.39 -27.47
C ASP A 123 0.59 -6.04 -26.05
N VAL A 124 -0.32 -5.46 -25.25
CA VAL A 124 -0.10 -5.22 -23.83
C VAL A 124 0.10 -6.53 -23.05
N SER A 125 -0.75 -7.54 -23.30
CA SER A 125 -0.63 -8.85 -22.65
C SER A 125 0.67 -9.56 -23.02
N ALA A 126 1.16 -9.39 -24.25
CA ALA A 126 2.44 -9.95 -24.69
C ALA A 126 3.62 -9.34 -23.91
N ILE A 127 3.59 -8.05 -23.61
CA ILE A 127 4.59 -7.40 -22.75
C ILE A 127 4.59 -8.02 -21.36
N MET A 128 3.40 -8.21 -20.75
CA MET A 128 3.28 -8.83 -19.43
C MET A 128 3.85 -10.25 -19.42
N ALA A 129 3.53 -11.04 -20.43
CA ALA A 129 4.02 -12.41 -20.58
C ALA A 129 5.56 -12.45 -20.76
N ASN A 130 6.12 -11.58 -21.58
CA ASN A 130 7.56 -11.48 -21.80
C ASN A 130 8.34 -11.08 -20.54
N GLU A 131 7.76 -10.21 -19.72
CA GLU A 131 8.34 -9.80 -18.43
C GLU A 131 7.98 -10.78 -17.30
N LYS A 132 7.27 -11.86 -17.58
CA LYS A 132 6.85 -12.89 -16.61
C LYS A 132 6.05 -12.31 -15.44
N VAL A 133 5.22 -11.31 -15.72
CA VAL A 133 4.34 -10.68 -14.74
C VAL A 133 3.02 -11.43 -14.68
N ASN A 134 2.59 -11.74 -13.47
CA ASN A 134 1.29 -12.36 -13.25
C ASN A 134 0.18 -11.30 -13.33
N VAL A 135 -0.76 -11.48 -14.25
CA VAL A 135 -1.94 -10.62 -14.40
C VAL A 135 -3.10 -11.24 -13.63
N LEU A 136 -3.61 -10.54 -12.63
CA LEU A 136 -4.69 -11.01 -11.77
C LEU A 136 -6.07 -10.67 -12.34
N SER A 137 -6.22 -9.46 -12.88
CA SER A 137 -7.46 -9.03 -13.51
C SER A 137 -7.21 -8.01 -14.62
N VAL A 138 -8.13 -7.96 -15.57
CA VAL A 138 -8.13 -6.98 -16.68
C VAL A 138 -9.53 -6.44 -16.84
N ALA A 139 -9.68 -5.12 -16.81
CA ALA A 139 -10.92 -4.43 -17.15
C ALA A 139 -10.63 -3.42 -18.25
N SER A 140 -11.34 -3.52 -19.37
CA SER A 140 -11.22 -2.61 -20.50
C SER A 140 -12.54 -1.88 -20.71
N ARG A 141 -12.46 -0.57 -21.00
CA ARG A 141 -13.59 0.26 -21.37
C ARG A 141 -13.21 1.15 -22.55
N ILE A 142 -14.11 1.26 -23.51
CA ILE A 142 -13.95 2.09 -24.69
C ILE A 142 -14.76 3.37 -24.52
N ASP A 143 -14.13 4.53 -24.67
CA ASP A 143 -14.77 5.80 -24.85
C ASP A 143 -15.00 6.03 -26.36
N ALA A 144 -16.19 5.67 -26.84
CA ALA A 144 -16.52 5.75 -28.26
C ALA A 144 -16.51 7.20 -28.80
N LYS A 145 -16.72 8.22 -27.95
CA LYS A 145 -16.71 9.63 -28.37
C LYS A 145 -15.29 10.11 -28.70
N ARG A 146 -14.30 9.58 -27.97
CA ARG A 146 -12.89 9.96 -28.12
C ARG A 146 -12.06 8.90 -28.85
N SER A 147 -12.65 7.78 -29.20
CA SER A 147 -11.95 6.61 -29.76
C SER A 147 -10.79 6.15 -28.86
N LEU A 148 -10.98 6.21 -27.55
CA LEU A 148 -9.97 5.82 -26.58
C LEU A 148 -10.34 4.52 -25.88
N ALA A 149 -9.35 3.65 -25.73
CA ALA A 149 -9.42 2.49 -24.86
C ALA A 149 -8.76 2.81 -23.51
N ILE A 150 -9.46 2.53 -22.42
CA ILE A 150 -8.96 2.64 -21.04
C ILE A 150 -8.88 1.22 -20.48
N ILE A 151 -7.67 0.76 -20.24
CA ILE A 151 -7.40 -0.58 -19.73
C ILE A 151 -6.86 -0.45 -18.31
N ASN A 152 -7.52 -1.08 -17.35
CA ASN A 152 -7.02 -1.25 -15.99
C ASN A 152 -6.61 -2.71 -15.83
N MET A 153 -5.38 -2.94 -15.43
CA MET A 153 -4.84 -4.28 -15.18
C MET A 153 -4.33 -4.37 -13.76
N GLU A 154 -4.80 -5.34 -13.02
CA GLU A 154 -4.24 -5.70 -11.73
C GLU A 154 -3.14 -6.73 -11.96
N ILE A 155 -1.94 -6.41 -11.54
CA ILE A 155 -0.74 -7.22 -11.75
C ILE A 155 -0.05 -7.51 -10.43
N GLN A 156 0.62 -8.65 -10.38
CA GLN A 156 1.43 -9.05 -9.24
C GLN A 156 2.90 -9.04 -9.63
N MET A 157 3.73 -8.37 -8.84
CA MET A 157 5.15 -8.25 -9.10
C MET A 157 5.97 -8.16 -7.80
N ASN A 158 7.28 -8.32 -7.93
CA ASN A 158 8.16 -8.42 -6.76
C ASN A 158 8.93 -7.13 -6.46
N ASN A 159 9.01 -6.18 -7.39
CA ASN A 159 9.74 -4.93 -7.17
C ASN A 159 9.28 -3.80 -8.10
N VAL A 160 9.58 -2.57 -7.69
CA VAL A 160 9.22 -1.32 -8.41
C VAL A 160 10.03 -1.15 -9.70
N ALA A 161 11.28 -1.62 -9.73
CA ALA A 161 12.11 -1.51 -10.95
C ALA A 161 11.47 -2.24 -12.12
N MET A 162 10.84 -3.39 -11.85
CA MET A 162 10.09 -4.15 -12.83
C MET A 162 8.85 -3.39 -13.32
N LEU A 163 8.13 -2.69 -12.41
CA LEU A 163 7.00 -1.84 -12.78
C LEU A 163 7.43 -0.74 -13.76
N ASN A 164 8.48 -0.01 -13.44
CA ASN A 164 8.96 1.08 -14.29
C ASN A 164 9.38 0.58 -15.67
N LYS A 165 10.02 -0.60 -15.75
CA LYS A 165 10.38 -1.26 -17.01
C LYS A 165 9.14 -1.60 -17.84
N ILE A 166 8.11 -2.15 -17.22
CA ILE A 166 6.86 -2.52 -17.90
C ILE A 166 6.14 -1.28 -18.40
N LEU A 167 5.97 -0.25 -17.55
CA LEU A 167 5.33 0.99 -17.94
C LEU A 167 6.06 1.65 -19.11
N ALA A 168 7.39 1.70 -19.08
CA ALA A 168 8.19 2.22 -20.18
C ALA A 168 7.95 1.45 -21.48
N ARG A 169 7.92 0.11 -21.43
CA ARG A 169 7.64 -0.73 -22.62
C ARG A 169 6.24 -0.54 -23.17
N ILE A 170 5.24 -0.41 -22.29
CA ILE A 170 3.86 -0.17 -22.72
C ILE A 170 3.75 1.20 -23.40
N THR A 171 4.39 2.23 -22.84
CA THR A 171 4.39 3.59 -23.41
C THR A 171 5.09 3.64 -24.78
N LEU A 172 5.96 2.69 -25.09
CA LEU A 172 6.60 2.57 -26.41
C LEU A 172 5.72 1.89 -27.47
N LEU A 173 4.59 1.32 -27.09
CA LEU A 173 3.64 0.80 -28.06
C LEU A 173 3.00 1.94 -28.84
N ASP A 174 2.89 1.77 -30.14
CA ASP A 174 2.13 2.67 -30.99
C ASP A 174 0.69 2.78 -30.44
N ASP A 175 0.12 3.97 -30.50
CA ASP A 175 -1.22 4.29 -30.01
C ASP A 175 -1.39 4.37 -28.49
N VAL A 176 -0.42 4.05 -27.67
CA VAL A 176 -0.47 4.27 -26.22
C VAL A 176 -0.19 5.76 -25.92
N ILE A 177 -1.14 6.40 -25.28
CA ILE A 177 -1.05 7.82 -24.88
C ILE A 177 -0.43 7.94 -23.50
N GLU A 178 -0.85 7.08 -22.57
CA GLU A 178 -0.40 7.11 -21.19
C GLU A 178 -0.43 5.69 -20.60
N ALA A 179 0.62 5.34 -19.85
CA ALA A 179 0.63 4.15 -18.99
C ALA A 179 1.17 4.56 -17.62
N ARG A 180 0.36 4.36 -16.57
CA ARG A 180 0.74 4.75 -15.21
C ARG A 180 0.15 3.80 -14.17
N ARG A 181 0.70 3.85 -12.96
CA ARG A 181 0.08 3.23 -11.81
C ARG A 181 -1.23 3.94 -11.47
N ALA A 182 -2.31 3.19 -11.29
CA ALA A 182 -3.54 3.70 -10.73
C ALA A 182 -3.34 3.86 -9.22
N GLY A 183 -3.39 5.07 -8.72
CA GLY A 183 -3.31 5.43 -7.32
C GLY A 183 -4.69 5.78 -6.79
#